data_f8692ae02b1ad6f2a076f1aca82c99cf
#
_entry.id   f8692ae02b1ad6f2a076f1aca82c99cf
#
_cell.length_a   1.000
_cell.length_b   1.000
_cell.length_c   1.000
_cell.angle_alpha   90.00
_cell.angle_beta   90.00
_cell.angle_gamma   90.00
#
_symmetry.space_group_name_H-M   'P 1'
#
loop_
_entity.id
_entity.type
_entity.pdbx_description
1 polymer ?
#
loop_
_entity_poly.entity_id
_entity_poly.type
_entity_poly.pdbx_seq_one_letter_code
_entity_poly.pdbx_strand_id
1 'polypeptide(L)'
;AEHNIKNNIISITGGIGCDGILIAAATDSNEPFIMAATIARDRAKVCMVGMSGTEFPYAEFMKKEMSIIVSRSYGPGRYDEDYEERGTKYPLGFIRWTETENLAEIMRLLSPTTENKLNVAALITHNFDISAADEAYKMILSENDPHLGVVLHYPGACDKTPIKINPSTQVSNECVLGVIGAGNFARAILLPELKKLPSVSLETVVAK
;
A
#
# COMPACT_ATOMS: atom_id res chain seq x y z
N ALA A 1 -15.92 25.43 -10.07
CA ALA A 1 -14.62 24.73 -10.07
C ALA A 1 -14.52 23.75 -11.24
N GLU A 2 -15.50 22.89 -11.49
CA GLU A 2 -15.47 21.84 -12.52
C GLU A 2 -15.36 22.34 -13.96
N HIS A 3 -16.08 23.41 -14.29
CA HIS A 3 -16.04 24.01 -15.63
C HIS A 3 -14.62 24.51 -15.99
N ASN A 4 -13.84 24.91 -14.99
CA ASN A 4 -12.48 25.38 -15.17
C ASN A 4 -11.51 24.19 -15.43
N ILE A 5 -11.70 23.06 -14.76
CA ILE A 5 -10.85 21.85 -14.93
C ILE A 5 -10.98 21.30 -16.35
N LYS A 6 -12.21 21.16 -16.87
CA LYS A 6 -12.46 20.73 -18.24
C LYS A 6 -11.74 21.61 -19.25
N ASN A 7 -11.91 22.91 -19.14
CA ASN A 7 -11.33 23.86 -20.08
C ASN A 7 -9.80 23.84 -20.04
N ASN A 8 -9.22 23.71 -18.85
CA ASN A 8 -7.77 23.58 -18.69
C ASN A 8 -7.23 22.31 -19.35
N ILE A 9 -7.89 21.17 -19.14
CA ILE A 9 -7.47 19.89 -19.73
C ILE A 9 -7.60 19.93 -21.25
N ILE A 10 -8.71 20.41 -21.77
CA ILE A 10 -8.92 20.58 -23.20
C ILE A 10 -7.86 21.51 -23.81
N SER A 11 -7.50 22.59 -23.13
CA SER A 11 -6.44 23.50 -23.59
C SER A 11 -5.07 22.82 -23.62
N ILE A 12 -4.70 22.10 -22.54
CA ILE A 12 -3.39 21.42 -22.43
C ILE A 12 -3.25 20.30 -23.46
N THR A 13 -4.35 19.61 -23.78
CA THR A 13 -4.38 18.49 -24.74
C THR A 13 -4.65 18.92 -26.19
N GLY A 14 -4.60 20.22 -26.49
CA GLY A 14 -4.86 20.72 -27.83
C GLY A 14 -6.27 20.46 -28.35
N GLY A 15 -7.26 20.35 -27.46
CA GLY A 15 -8.65 20.10 -27.81
C GLY A 15 -9.05 18.63 -27.91
N ILE A 16 -8.09 17.70 -27.77
CA ILE A 16 -8.32 16.25 -27.98
C ILE A 16 -8.89 15.57 -26.74
N GLY A 17 -8.42 15.91 -25.55
CA GLY A 17 -8.72 15.25 -24.28
C GLY A 17 -7.65 14.25 -23.84
N CYS A 18 -7.88 13.61 -22.68
CA CYS A 18 -6.92 12.70 -22.06
C CYS A 18 -6.92 11.31 -22.70
N ASP A 19 -5.74 10.72 -22.92
CA ASP A 19 -5.54 9.33 -23.35
C ASP A 19 -5.84 8.32 -22.24
N GLY A 20 -5.44 8.67 -21.02
CA GLY A 20 -5.58 7.83 -19.81
C GLY A 20 -6.00 8.67 -18.62
N ILE A 21 -6.86 8.10 -17.81
CA ILE A 21 -7.42 8.74 -16.62
C ILE A 21 -7.28 7.77 -15.45
N LEU A 22 -6.70 8.23 -14.34
CA LEU A 22 -6.59 7.47 -13.11
C LEU A 22 -7.61 8.00 -12.09
N ILE A 23 -8.53 7.15 -11.66
CA ILE A 23 -9.45 7.46 -10.58
C ILE A 23 -8.85 6.92 -9.29
N ALA A 24 -8.23 7.82 -8.52
CA ALA A 24 -7.62 7.49 -7.22
C ALA A 24 -8.43 8.04 -6.04
N ALA A 25 -9.64 8.55 -6.30
CA ALA A 25 -10.52 9.09 -5.27
C ALA A 25 -11.08 7.99 -4.36
N ALA A 26 -11.35 8.33 -3.11
CA ALA A 26 -12.14 7.54 -2.17
C ALA A 26 -13.47 8.28 -1.91
N THR A 27 -14.54 7.84 -2.57
CA THR A 27 -15.86 8.48 -2.49
C THR A 27 -16.95 7.49 -2.89
N ASP A 28 -18.16 7.67 -2.38
CA ASP A 28 -19.34 6.92 -2.82
C ASP A 28 -20.01 7.51 -4.06
N SER A 29 -19.54 8.67 -4.52
CA SER A 29 -20.08 9.39 -5.67
C SER A 29 -19.65 8.79 -7.00
N ASN A 30 -20.51 8.93 -8.02
CA ASN A 30 -20.21 8.58 -9.41
C ASN A 30 -19.54 9.74 -10.19
N GLU A 31 -19.35 10.89 -9.57
CA GLU A 31 -18.70 12.08 -10.17
C GLU A 31 -17.36 11.79 -10.85
N PRO A 32 -16.47 10.94 -10.31
CA PRO A 32 -15.21 10.61 -10.99
C PRO A 32 -15.40 10.03 -12.40
N PHE A 33 -16.43 9.21 -12.61
CA PHE A 33 -16.74 8.68 -13.94
C PHE A 33 -17.35 9.73 -14.87
N ILE A 34 -18.18 10.62 -14.34
CA ILE A 34 -18.76 11.73 -15.10
C ILE A 34 -17.65 12.68 -15.55
N MET A 35 -16.72 13.00 -14.65
CA MET A 35 -15.56 13.80 -14.98
C MET A 35 -14.67 13.09 -16.02
N ALA A 36 -14.41 11.80 -15.85
CA ALA A 36 -13.63 11.01 -16.80
C ALA A 36 -14.26 11.06 -18.21
N ALA A 37 -15.58 10.85 -18.32
CA ALA A 37 -16.29 10.96 -19.60
C ALA A 37 -16.14 12.36 -20.25
N THR A 38 -16.09 13.39 -19.41
CA THR A 38 -16.02 14.78 -19.86
C THR A 38 -14.64 15.13 -20.43
N ILE A 39 -13.55 14.66 -19.83
CA ILE A 39 -12.18 15.02 -20.18
C ILE A 39 -11.47 14.01 -21.09
N ALA A 40 -12.05 12.83 -21.28
CA ALA A 40 -11.50 11.79 -22.11
C ALA A 40 -11.56 12.11 -23.61
N ARG A 41 -10.54 11.73 -24.35
CA ARG A 41 -10.64 11.58 -25.81
C ARG A 41 -11.37 10.28 -26.20
N ASP A 42 -11.59 10.09 -27.49
CA ASP A 42 -12.04 8.81 -28.02
C ASP A 42 -11.02 7.69 -27.70
N ARG A 43 -11.52 6.53 -27.32
CA ARG A 43 -10.74 5.33 -26.94
C ARG A 43 -9.82 5.52 -25.74
N ALA A 44 -10.11 6.49 -24.90
CA ALA A 44 -9.39 6.69 -23.65
C ALA A 44 -9.57 5.49 -22.69
N LYS A 45 -8.55 5.27 -21.86
CA LYS A 45 -8.57 4.23 -20.81
C LYS A 45 -8.78 4.88 -19.45
N VAL A 46 -9.77 4.41 -18.73
CA VAL A 46 -10.04 4.82 -17.34
C VAL A 46 -9.60 3.70 -16.42
N CYS A 47 -8.66 3.96 -15.54
CA CYS A 47 -8.18 3.00 -14.55
C CYS A 47 -8.67 3.38 -13.16
N MET A 48 -9.43 2.49 -12.53
CA MET A 48 -9.84 2.61 -11.14
C MET A 48 -8.76 2.06 -10.23
N VAL A 49 -8.14 2.95 -9.46
CA VAL A 49 -7.14 2.64 -8.44
C VAL A 49 -7.74 2.80 -7.04
N GLY A 50 -8.58 3.81 -6.86
CA GLY A 50 -9.31 4.09 -5.63
C GLY A 50 -10.67 3.40 -5.56
N MET A 51 -11.54 3.91 -4.70
CA MET A 51 -12.93 3.48 -4.57
C MET A 51 -13.85 4.65 -4.93
N SER A 52 -14.77 4.43 -5.85
CA SER A 52 -15.82 5.38 -6.20
C SER A 52 -17.14 4.65 -6.44
N GLY A 53 -18.22 5.39 -6.59
CA GLY A 53 -19.44 4.82 -7.16
C GLY A 53 -19.14 4.17 -8.50
N THR A 54 -19.88 3.12 -8.86
CA THR A 54 -19.62 2.28 -10.04
C THR A 54 -20.56 2.54 -11.21
N GLU A 55 -21.50 3.47 -11.07
CA GLU A 55 -22.38 3.89 -12.15
C GLU A 55 -21.65 4.88 -13.05
N PHE A 56 -21.38 4.47 -14.26
CA PHE A 56 -20.74 5.33 -15.26
C PHE A 56 -21.74 5.77 -16.34
N PRO A 57 -21.56 6.93 -16.96
CA PRO A 57 -22.45 7.42 -18.02
C PRO A 57 -22.25 6.60 -19.31
N TYR A 58 -22.96 5.48 -19.41
CA TYR A 58 -22.79 4.50 -20.48
C TYR A 58 -22.83 5.13 -21.88
N ALA A 59 -23.75 6.04 -22.14
CA ALA A 59 -23.90 6.65 -23.46
C ALA A 59 -22.64 7.41 -23.90
N GLU A 60 -21.99 8.14 -23.00
CA GLU A 60 -20.75 8.87 -23.27
C GLU A 60 -19.55 7.91 -23.44
N PHE A 61 -19.50 6.88 -22.62
CA PHE A 61 -18.46 5.83 -22.72
C PHE A 61 -18.58 5.05 -24.04
N MET A 62 -19.80 4.66 -24.40
CA MET A 62 -20.07 3.97 -25.66
C MET A 62 -19.71 4.85 -26.87
N LYS A 63 -20.14 6.12 -26.88
CA LYS A 63 -19.89 7.05 -27.97
C LYS A 63 -18.39 7.26 -28.24
N LYS A 64 -17.58 7.26 -27.18
CA LYS A 64 -16.14 7.44 -27.25
C LYS A 64 -15.35 6.11 -27.27
N GLU A 65 -16.02 4.95 -27.27
CA GLU A 65 -15.39 3.62 -27.20
C GLU A 65 -14.37 3.52 -26.04
N MET A 66 -14.73 4.05 -24.86
CA MET A 66 -13.83 4.08 -23.70
C MET A 66 -13.71 2.72 -23.04
N SER A 67 -12.55 2.44 -22.44
CA SER A 67 -12.30 1.23 -21.67
C SER A 67 -12.20 1.53 -20.19
N ILE A 68 -12.79 0.68 -19.34
CA ILE A 68 -12.63 0.72 -17.89
C ILE A 68 -11.76 -0.45 -17.48
N ILE A 69 -10.73 -0.16 -16.68
CA ILE A 69 -9.82 -1.13 -16.11
C ILE A 69 -9.82 -0.97 -14.59
N VAL A 70 -10.06 -2.06 -13.87
CA VAL A 70 -9.95 -2.06 -12.41
C VAL A 70 -8.56 -2.54 -12.03
N SER A 71 -7.82 -1.70 -11.30
CA SER A 71 -6.51 -2.06 -10.79
C SER A 71 -6.66 -2.94 -9.56
N ARG A 72 -5.99 -4.10 -9.56
CA ARG A 72 -5.90 -4.96 -8.39
C ARG A 72 -4.88 -4.40 -7.40
N SER A 73 -5.18 -4.45 -6.09
CA SER A 73 -4.21 -4.15 -5.04
C SER A 73 -2.95 -4.98 -5.23
N TYR A 74 -1.80 -4.37 -5.08
CA TYR A 74 -0.46 -4.96 -5.24
C TYR A 74 -0.14 -5.50 -6.64
N GLY A 75 -1.11 -5.69 -7.52
CA GLY A 75 -0.93 -6.23 -8.86
C GLY A 75 -1.18 -7.74 -8.97
N PRO A 76 -0.76 -8.37 -10.06
CA PRO A 76 -0.90 -9.81 -10.28
C PRO A 76 -0.20 -10.62 -9.19
N GLY A 77 -0.84 -11.72 -8.78
CA GLY A 77 -0.39 -12.58 -7.69
C GLY A 77 -1.24 -12.44 -6.44
N ARG A 78 -1.81 -11.30 -6.20
CA ARG A 78 -2.72 -11.08 -5.08
C ARG A 78 -3.98 -11.93 -5.20
N TYR A 79 -4.36 -12.63 -4.13
CA TYR A 79 -5.47 -13.59 -4.05
C TYR A 79 -5.23 -14.90 -4.84
N ASP A 80 -4.01 -15.19 -5.22
CA ASP A 80 -3.61 -16.45 -5.82
C ASP A 80 -2.78 -17.24 -4.80
N GLU A 81 -3.36 -18.28 -4.21
CA GLU A 81 -2.73 -19.12 -3.18
C GLU A 81 -1.43 -19.77 -3.68
N ASP A 82 -1.37 -20.14 -4.95
CA ASP A 82 -0.16 -20.73 -5.51
C ASP A 82 1.00 -19.74 -5.54
N TYR A 83 0.71 -18.47 -5.81
CA TYR A 83 1.70 -17.41 -5.81
C TYR A 83 2.03 -16.95 -4.39
N GLU A 84 1.01 -16.59 -3.57
CA GLU A 84 1.20 -15.98 -2.26
C GLU A 84 1.73 -16.99 -1.22
N GLU A 85 1.24 -18.23 -1.21
CA GLU A 85 1.54 -19.19 -0.16
C GLU A 85 2.54 -20.27 -0.61
N ARG A 86 2.45 -20.72 -1.87
CA ARG A 86 3.30 -21.79 -2.40
C ARG A 86 4.51 -21.29 -3.16
N GLY A 87 4.61 -19.98 -3.41
CA GLY A 87 5.75 -19.35 -4.07
C GLY A 87 5.87 -19.69 -5.57
N THR A 88 4.79 -20.10 -6.21
CA THR A 88 4.77 -20.38 -7.64
C THR A 88 4.85 -19.07 -8.42
N LYS A 89 5.90 -18.91 -9.21
CA LYS A 89 6.09 -17.69 -10.02
C LYS A 89 5.37 -17.80 -11.35
N TYR A 90 4.78 -16.69 -11.79
CA TYR A 90 4.21 -16.62 -13.14
C TYR A 90 5.28 -16.54 -14.21
N PRO A 91 5.04 -17.11 -15.39
CA PRO A 91 5.90 -16.89 -16.55
C PRO A 91 5.91 -15.42 -16.96
N LEU A 92 7.09 -14.84 -17.08
CA LEU A 92 7.27 -13.41 -17.41
C LEU A 92 6.56 -12.95 -18.69
N GLY A 93 6.38 -13.86 -19.65
CA GLY A 93 5.66 -13.57 -20.88
C GLY A 93 4.16 -13.34 -20.72
N PHE A 94 3.58 -13.81 -19.62
CA PHE A 94 2.13 -13.72 -19.38
C PHE A 94 1.77 -12.66 -18.36
N ILE A 95 2.61 -12.46 -17.35
CA ILE A 95 2.37 -11.50 -16.29
C ILE A 95 3.61 -10.65 -16.08
N ARG A 96 3.44 -9.39 -16.30
CA ARG A 96 4.38 -8.31 -16.02
C ARG A 96 3.56 -7.19 -15.37
N TRP A 97 3.74 -6.84 -14.20
CA TRP A 97 4.66 -7.10 -13.13
C TRP A 97 3.91 -7.74 -11.97
N THR A 98 4.54 -8.58 -11.23
CA THR A 98 4.03 -9.15 -9.98
C THR A 98 4.18 -8.15 -8.82
N GLU A 99 3.65 -8.48 -7.64
CA GLU A 99 3.76 -7.67 -6.43
C GLU A 99 5.21 -7.28 -6.12
N THR A 100 6.12 -8.27 -6.17
CA THR A 100 7.54 -8.05 -5.87
C THR A 100 8.19 -7.08 -6.85
N GLU A 101 7.86 -7.21 -8.13
CA GLU A 101 8.39 -6.34 -9.18
C GLU A 101 7.82 -4.93 -9.08
N ASN A 102 6.54 -4.79 -8.70
CA ASN A 102 5.94 -3.48 -8.42
C ASN A 102 6.65 -2.78 -7.26
N LEU A 103 6.92 -3.48 -6.16
CA LEU A 103 7.67 -2.93 -5.04
C LEU A 103 9.10 -2.56 -5.44
N ALA A 104 9.78 -3.40 -6.21
CA ALA A 104 11.13 -3.11 -6.71
C ALA A 104 11.15 -1.86 -7.60
N GLU A 105 10.16 -1.67 -8.45
CA GLU A 105 10.04 -0.47 -9.30
C GLU A 105 9.80 0.79 -8.48
N ILE A 106 8.95 0.76 -7.46
CA ILE A 106 8.79 1.89 -6.55
C ILE A 106 10.11 2.23 -5.84
N MET A 107 10.83 1.23 -5.36
CA MET A 107 12.14 1.45 -4.74
C MET A 107 13.15 2.07 -5.73
N ARG A 108 13.12 1.64 -6.98
CA ARG A 108 13.94 2.23 -8.05
C ARG A 108 13.58 3.71 -8.27
N LEU A 109 12.29 4.02 -8.36
CA LEU A 109 11.80 5.39 -8.55
C LEU A 109 12.09 6.32 -7.35
N LEU A 110 12.19 5.77 -6.16
CA LEU A 110 12.58 6.52 -4.95
C LEU A 110 14.09 6.70 -4.82
N SER A 111 14.90 5.94 -5.57
CA SER A 111 16.35 6.01 -5.48
C SER A 111 16.88 7.40 -5.89
N PRO A 112 17.81 7.98 -5.14
CA PRO A 112 18.40 9.28 -5.46
C PRO A 112 19.19 9.27 -6.78
N THR A 113 19.59 8.08 -7.25
CA THR A 113 20.39 7.91 -8.49
C THR A 113 19.51 7.77 -9.74
N THR A 114 18.18 7.67 -9.58
CA THR A 114 17.25 7.53 -10.71
C THR A 114 16.97 8.88 -11.33
N GLU A 115 17.14 8.97 -12.66
CA GLU A 115 16.64 10.09 -13.45
C GLU A 115 15.11 10.13 -13.36
N ASN A 116 14.51 11.30 -13.17
CA ASN A 116 13.07 11.47 -12.96
C ASN A 116 12.53 10.73 -11.71
N LYS A 117 13.29 10.74 -10.63
CA LYS A 117 12.86 10.16 -9.34
C LYS A 117 11.58 10.77 -8.82
N LEU A 118 10.82 9.97 -8.07
CA LEU A 118 9.66 10.46 -7.33
C LEU A 118 10.10 11.37 -6.19
N ASN A 119 9.61 12.60 -6.18
CA ASN A 119 9.83 13.53 -5.08
C ASN A 119 8.72 13.40 -4.02
N VAL A 120 8.83 12.38 -3.17
CA VAL A 120 7.86 12.15 -2.09
C VAL A 120 8.00 13.17 -0.96
N ALA A 121 9.13 13.86 -0.85
CA ALA A 121 9.32 14.90 0.17
C ALA A 121 8.33 16.05 0.00
N ALA A 122 7.88 16.34 -1.22
CA ALA A 122 6.86 17.35 -1.49
C ALA A 122 5.48 17.00 -0.91
N LEU A 123 5.24 15.74 -0.56
CA LEU A 123 4.00 15.27 0.05
C LEU A 123 4.03 15.37 1.58
N ILE A 124 5.20 15.57 2.20
CA ILE A 124 5.33 15.68 3.65
C ILE A 124 4.95 17.10 4.06
N THR A 125 3.80 17.21 4.70
CA THR A 125 3.27 18.51 5.17
C THR A 125 3.60 18.77 6.63
N HIS A 126 3.68 17.73 7.45
CA HIS A 126 3.90 17.83 8.89
C HIS A 126 4.96 16.84 9.38
N ASN A 127 5.75 17.30 10.35
CA ASN A 127 6.76 16.49 11.00
C ASN A 127 6.60 16.61 12.52
N PHE A 128 6.58 15.49 13.22
CA PHE A 128 6.50 15.43 14.68
C PHE A 128 7.59 14.50 15.20
N ASP A 129 8.10 14.80 16.40
CA ASP A 129 8.86 13.80 17.14
C ASP A 129 7.95 12.70 17.65
N ILE A 130 8.45 11.48 17.77
CA ILE A 130 7.65 10.34 18.27
C ILE A 130 7.06 10.61 19.66
N SER A 131 7.73 11.42 20.48
CA SER A 131 7.21 11.85 21.78
C SER A 131 5.95 12.71 21.69
N ALA A 132 5.70 13.34 20.53
CA ALA A 132 4.52 14.15 20.24
C ALA A 132 3.52 13.41 19.31
N ALA A 133 3.59 12.07 19.25
CA ALA A 133 2.70 11.28 18.41
C ALA A 133 1.22 11.54 18.70
N ASP A 134 0.85 11.74 19.96
CA ASP A 134 -0.53 12.05 20.35
C ASP A 134 -1.05 13.34 19.70
N GLU A 135 -0.17 14.34 19.56
CA GLU A 135 -0.50 15.60 18.91
C GLU A 135 -0.70 15.40 17.41
N ALA A 136 0.18 14.61 16.78
CA ALA A 136 0.05 14.25 15.37
C ALA A 136 -1.28 13.54 15.08
N TYR A 137 -1.67 12.56 15.89
CA TYR A 137 -2.95 11.87 15.73
C TYR A 137 -4.15 12.79 16.00
N LYS A 138 -4.08 13.67 17.00
CA LYS A 138 -5.14 14.66 17.23
C LYS A 138 -5.30 15.60 16.03
N MET A 139 -4.19 16.04 15.44
CA MET A 139 -4.21 16.87 14.24
C MET A 139 -4.86 16.14 13.05
N ILE A 140 -4.46 14.88 12.78
CA ILE A 140 -5.03 14.07 11.70
C ILE A 140 -6.54 13.87 11.86
N LEU A 141 -7.01 13.70 13.09
CA LEU A 141 -8.42 13.52 13.39
C LEU A 141 -9.20 14.83 13.42
N SER A 142 -8.52 15.97 13.48
CA SER A 142 -9.15 17.28 13.39
C SER A 142 -9.28 17.68 11.93
N GLU A 143 -10.49 17.95 11.44
CA GLU A 143 -10.71 18.43 10.07
C GLU A 143 -10.21 19.87 9.82
N ASN A 144 -9.58 20.49 10.82
CA ASN A 144 -9.22 21.89 10.79
C ASN A 144 -7.85 22.18 10.16
N ASP A 145 -7.00 21.16 10.01
CA ASP A 145 -5.64 21.30 9.51
C ASP A 145 -5.41 20.45 8.25
N PRO A 146 -5.33 21.07 7.06
CA PRO A 146 -5.11 20.35 5.81
C PRO A 146 -3.75 19.66 5.82
N HIS A 147 -3.73 18.35 5.70
CA HIS A 147 -2.51 17.56 5.70
C HIS A 147 -2.51 16.52 4.57
N LEU A 148 -1.31 16.14 4.12
CA LEU A 148 -1.09 15.04 3.17
C LEU A 148 -0.24 13.96 3.82
N GLY A 149 1.05 14.22 3.99
CA GLY A 149 1.98 13.31 4.64
C GLY A 149 2.36 13.81 6.02
N VAL A 150 2.14 13.00 7.04
CA VAL A 150 2.55 13.27 8.43
C VAL A 150 3.61 12.26 8.82
N VAL A 151 4.79 12.73 9.20
CA VAL A 151 5.94 11.87 9.53
C VAL A 151 6.28 12.01 11.00
N LEU A 152 6.47 10.88 11.67
CA LEU A 152 7.00 10.81 13.02
C LEU A 152 8.50 10.53 12.96
N HIS A 153 9.28 11.42 13.56
CA HIS A 153 10.73 11.27 13.68
C HIS A 153 11.08 10.58 14.98
N TYR A 154 11.91 9.56 14.88
CA TYR A 154 12.50 8.90 16.03
C TYR A 154 13.85 9.57 16.32
N PRO A 155 14.14 9.94 17.59
CA PRO A 155 15.45 10.47 17.94
C PRO A 155 16.53 9.46 17.58
N GLY A 156 17.55 9.94 16.96
CA GLY A 156 18.67 9.31 16.27
C GLY A 156 18.95 7.85 16.54
N ALA A 157 19.68 7.23 15.63
CA ALA A 157 19.94 5.80 15.67
C ALA A 157 20.07 5.33 17.12
N CYS A 158 19.06 4.59 17.58
CA CYS A 158 19.29 3.70 18.70
C CYS A 158 20.65 3.06 18.41
N ASP A 159 21.64 3.26 19.25
CA ASP A 159 22.86 2.50 19.18
C ASP A 159 22.42 1.05 19.12
N LYS A 160 22.30 0.56 17.89
CA LYS A 160 22.11 -0.85 17.62
C LYS A 160 23.44 -1.49 18.01
N THR A 161 23.68 -1.53 19.31
CA THR A 161 24.51 -2.61 19.81
C THR A 161 23.82 -3.85 19.25
N PRO A 162 24.42 -4.52 18.26
CA PRO A 162 23.80 -5.74 17.76
C PRO A 162 23.56 -6.57 19.00
N ILE A 163 22.30 -6.89 19.27
CA ILE A 163 22.03 -7.93 20.24
C ILE A 163 22.79 -9.10 19.66
N LYS A 164 23.98 -9.38 20.19
CA LYS A 164 24.68 -10.61 19.92
C LYS A 164 23.76 -11.68 20.43
N ILE A 165 22.88 -12.15 19.55
CA ILE A 165 22.32 -13.47 19.69
C ILE A 165 23.55 -14.35 19.57
N ASN A 166 24.12 -14.69 20.72
CA ASN A 166 25.12 -15.76 20.74
C ASN A 166 24.37 -16.94 20.13
N PRO A 167 24.69 -17.36 18.90
CA PRO A 167 24.20 -18.64 18.45
C PRO A 167 24.76 -19.62 19.47
N SER A 168 23.90 -20.13 20.33
CA SER A 168 24.25 -21.32 21.10
C SER A 168 24.55 -22.36 20.02
N THR A 169 25.82 -22.68 19.86
CA THR A 169 26.31 -23.64 18.88
C THR A 169 25.92 -25.09 19.25
N GLN A 170 25.00 -25.25 20.19
CA GLN A 170 24.35 -26.54 20.42
C GLN A 170 23.16 -26.60 19.45
N VAL A 171 23.38 -27.33 18.37
CA VAL A 171 22.27 -27.88 17.58
C VAL A 171 21.53 -28.83 18.51
N SER A 172 20.56 -28.30 19.27
CA SER A 172 19.64 -29.16 19.99
C SER A 172 18.68 -29.74 18.95
N ASN A 173 18.44 -31.05 19.05
CA ASN A 173 17.37 -31.69 18.26
C ASN A 173 15.97 -31.25 18.73
N GLU A 174 15.89 -30.31 19.65
CA GLU A 174 14.66 -29.76 20.22
C GLU A 174 14.36 -28.37 19.62
N CYS A 175 13.11 -28.15 19.32
CA CYS A 175 12.63 -26.85 18.89
C CYS A 175 12.51 -25.92 20.10
N VAL A 176 13.36 -24.90 20.17
CA VAL A 176 13.35 -23.90 21.25
C VAL A 176 12.44 -22.74 20.84
N LEU A 177 11.40 -22.48 21.62
CA LEU A 177 10.41 -21.45 21.33
C LEU A 177 10.47 -20.28 22.32
N GLY A 178 10.44 -19.06 21.75
CA GLY A 178 10.09 -17.85 22.47
C GLY A 178 8.67 -17.40 22.09
N VAL A 179 7.86 -17.06 23.07
CA VAL A 179 6.48 -16.60 22.86
C VAL A 179 6.34 -15.14 23.28
N ILE A 180 5.92 -14.29 22.36
CA ILE A 180 5.64 -12.86 22.60
C ILE A 180 4.13 -12.64 22.52
N GLY A 181 3.57 -11.94 23.51
CA GLY A 181 2.13 -11.63 23.53
C GLY A 181 1.27 -12.77 24.07
N ALA A 182 1.69 -13.41 25.16
CA ALA A 182 0.95 -14.48 25.83
C ALA A 182 -0.34 -13.95 26.49
N GLY A 183 -1.36 -13.66 25.68
CA GLY A 183 -2.71 -13.31 26.11
C GLY A 183 -3.50 -14.51 26.64
N ASN A 184 -4.79 -14.34 26.91
CA ASN A 184 -5.65 -15.36 27.51
C ASN A 184 -5.68 -16.68 26.72
N PHE A 185 -5.75 -16.62 25.40
CA PHE A 185 -5.74 -17.82 24.57
C PHE A 185 -4.40 -18.56 24.64
N ALA A 186 -3.30 -17.81 24.54
CA ALA A 186 -1.98 -18.44 24.62
C ALA A 186 -1.76 -19.10 25.96
N ARG A 187 -2.14 -18.46 27.07
CA ARG A 187 -2.00 -19.02 28.45
C ARG A 187 -2.92 -20.21 28.71
N ALA A 188 -4.17 -20.10 28.25
CA ALA A 188 -5.18 -21.11 28.57
C ALA A 188 -5.09 -22.37 27.68
N ILE A 189 -4.68 -22.22 26.45
CA ILE A 189 -4.74 -23.25 25.42
C ILE A 189 -3.37 -23.55 24.82
N LEU A 190 -2.72 -22.54 24.21
CA LEU A 190 -1.53 -22.78 23.40
C LEU A 190 -0.32 -23.26 24.22
N LEU A 191 0.03 -22.56 25.29
CA LEU A 191 1.20 -22.90 26.10
C LEU A 191 1.08 -24.26 26.80
N PRO A 192 -0.10 -24.66 27.33
CA PRO A 192 -0.28 -26.01 27.85
C PRO A 192 -0.13 -27.12 26.82
N GLU A 193 -0.60 -26.90 25.60
CA GLU A 193 -0.45 -27.87 24.51
C GLU A 193 0.99 -27.97 24.02
N LEU A 194 1.69 -26.84 23.86
CA LEU A 194 3.10 -26.84 23.49
C LEU A 194 3.99 -27.55 24.51
N LYS A 195 3.70 -27.43 25.80
CA LYS A 195 4.43 -28.12 26.86
C LYS A 195 4.27 -29.65 26.85
N LYS A 196 3.24 -30.18 26.19
CA LYS A 196 3.05 -31.63 26.03
C LYS A 196 3.91 -32.20 24.90
N LEU A 197 4.48 -31.40 24.06
CA LEU A 197 5.30 -31.83 22.93
C LEU A 197 6.73 -32.10 23.42
N PRO A 198 7.26 -33.33 23.36
CA PRO A 198 8.58 -33.67 23.90
C PRO A 198 9.74 -33.05 23.08
N SER A 199 9.45 -32.61 21.84
CA SER A 199 10.42 -31.98 20.94
C SER A 199 10.44 -30.44 21.01
N VAL A 200 9.64 -29.86 21.95
CA VAL A 200 9.51 -28.39 22.07
C VAL A 200 9.91 -27.95 23.47
N SER A 201 10.85 -27.02 23.52
CA SER A 201 11.26 -26.34 24.75
C SER A 201 10.79 -24.89 24.73
N LEU A 202 10.09 -24.46 25.78
CA LEU A 202 9.67 -23.05 25.95
C LEU A 202 10.74 -22.35 26.78
N GLU A 203 11.50 -21.44 26.18
CA GLU A 203 12.59 -20.73 26.85
C GLU A 203 12.14 -19.37 27.39
N THR A 204 11.38 -18.64 26.60
CA THR A 204 10.98 -17.27 26.95
C THR A 204 9.51 -17.04 26.67
N VAL A 205 8.79 -16.51 27.65
CA VAL A 205 7.39 -16.07 27.48
C VAL A 205 7.28 -14.62 27.92
N VAL A 206 6.94 -13.73 26.96
CA VAL A 206 6.72 -12.32 27.22
C VAL A 206 5.23 -12.02 27.18
N ALA A 207 4.70 -11.52 28.28
CA ALA A 207 3.32 -11.05 28.39
C ALA A 207 3.32 -9.64 28.99
N LYS A 208 2.31 -8.85 28.60
CA LYS A 208 2.08 -7.52 29.20
C LYS A 208 1.28 -7.68 30.48
#